data_028008738d3e0e2b2323e14833eb5621
#
_entry.id   028008738d3e0e2b2323e14833eb5621
#
_cell.length_a   1.000
_cell.length_b   1.000
_cell.length_c   1.000
_cell.angle_alpha   90.00
_cell.angle_beta   90.00
_cell.angle_gamma   90.00
#
_symmetry.space_group_name_H-M   'P 1'
#
loop_
_entity.id
_entity.type
_entity.pdbx_description
1 polymer ?
#
loop_
_entity_poly.entity_id
_entity_poly.type
_entity_poly.pdbx_seq_one_letter_code
_entity_poly.pdbx_strand_id
1 'polypeptide(L)'
;PVPPLEQQNEIAQFLKDSLGLADQQIEKVERSVLLLGEYRAALVTAAVTGKIKALLTEATPKPAKKEVPAAFKRSVLAAYIADMLCDQPTFGRVKFQKLLHMCEAHLEIQEVAGNYRRDAAGPFDTQMMRSVHSQIEKQGWIAPVKGDMGWTYARGEKLDGYRDHFDRYFGERKEALEDLLALITPMKTQQAEIVSTAFAAWNDLLLEGKTPSDDDIVDLIRNDWTESKKAISEDRWCSALDWRREKGLAPRGLGEHTKRKAAQRGGH
;
A
#
# COMPACT_ATOMS: atom_id res chain seq x y z
N PRO A 1 -13.62 -37.53 -13.47
CA PRO A 1 -13.11 -38.79 -12.93
C PRO A 1 -12.87 -38.64 -11.43
N VAL A 2 -13.38 -39.62 -10.66
CA VAL A 2 -13.15 -39.67 -9.21
C VAL A 2 -11.74 -40.21 -8.99
N PRO A 3 -10.90 -39.59 -8.10
CA PRO A 3 -9.55 -40.07 -7.85
C PRO A 3 -9.56 -41.47 -7.20
N PRO A 4 -8.46 -42.22 -7.29
CA PRO A 4 -8.34 -43.50 -6.62
C PRO A 4 -8.55 -43.40 -5.09
N LEU A 5 -8.99 -44.48 -4.45
CA LEU A 5 -9.36 -44.48 -3.02
C LEU A 5 -8.22 -44.01 -2.10
N GLU A 6 -6.99 -44.34 -2.44
CA GLU A 6 -5.79 -43.92 -1.71
C GLU A 6 -5.62 -42.38 -1.70
N GLN A 7 -5.77 -41.75 -2.89
CA GLN A 7 -5.74 -40.28 -2.99
C GLN A 7 -6.93 -39.60 -2.30
N GLN A 8 -8.11 -40.23 -2.30
CA GLN A 8 -9.25 -39.71 -1.52
C GLN A 8 -8.96 -39.70 -0.02
N ASN A 9 -8.30 -40.74 0.49
CA ASN A 9 -7.92 -40.79 1.91
C ASN A 9 -6.85 -39.75 2.27
N GLU A 10 -5.85 -39.54 1.41
CA GLU A 10 -4.84 -38.51 1.61
C GLU A 10 -5.47 -37.11 1.61
N ILE A 11 -6.36 -36.82 0.67
CA ILE A 11 -7.10 -35.53 0.61
C ILE A 11 -7.97 -35.36 1.86
N ALA A 12 -8.67 -36.40 2.29
CA ALA A 12 -9.52 -36.35 3.48
C ALA A 12 -8.68 -36.09 4.74
N GLN A 13 -7.51 -36.72 4.87
CA GLN A 13 -6.62 -36.48 5.99
C GLN A 13 -6.04 -35.07 5.98
N PHE A 14 -5.58 -34.58 4.83
CA PHE A 14 -5.08 -33.22 4.68
C PHE A 14 -6.14 -32.17 5.04
N LEU A 15 -7.38 -32.36 4.57
CA LEU A 15 -8.49 -31.47 4.91
C LEU A 15 -8.80 -31.49 6.41
N LYS A 16 -8.79 -32.67 7.04
CA LYS A 16 -9.02 -32.80 8.47
C LYS A 16 -7.95 -32.09 9.29
N ASP A 17 -6.69 -32.24 8.92
CA ASP A 17 -5.57 -31.60 9.62
C ASP A 17 -5.60 -30.08 9.43
N SER A 18 -5.92 -29.60 8.21
CA SER A 18 -6.06 -28.18 7.89
C SER A 18 -7.24 -27.53 8.62
N LEU A 19 -8.38 -28.22 8.71
CA LEU A 19 -9.55 -27.77 9.49
C LEU A 19 -9.23 -27.72 10.97
N GLY A 20 -8.55 -28.73 11.52
CA GLY A 20 -8.13 -28.75 12.92
C GLY A 20 -7.19 -27.59 13.29
N LEU A 21 -6.29 -27.20 12.38
CA LEU A 21 -5.45 -26.02 12.55
C LEU A 21 -6.27 -24.71 12.52
N ALA A 22 -7.23 -24.62 11.61
CA ALA A 22 -8.12 -23.46 11.52
C ALA A 22 -8.97 -23.29 12.78
N ASP A 23 -9.56 -24.39 13.30
CA ASP A 23 -10.34 -24.39 14.52
C ASP A 23 -9.52 -23.94 15.74
N GLN A 24 -8.26 -24.40 15.86
CA GLN A 24 -7.35 -23.94 16.92
C GLN A 24 -7.02 -22.45 16.80
N GLN A 25 -6.91 -21.91 15.61
CA GLN A 25 -6.70 -20.48 15.38
C GLN A 25 -7.93 -19.66 15.78
N ILE A 26 -9.11 -20.15 15.42
CA ILE A 26 -10.40 -19.52 15.79
C ILE A 26 -10.52 -19.46 17.31
N GLU A 27 -10.28 -20.57 18.01
CA GLU A 27 -10.34 -20.62 19.47
C GLU A 27 -9.37 -19.62 20.14
N LYS A 28 -8.14 -19.49 19.61
CA LYS A 28 -7.18 -18.49 20.10
C LYS A 28 -7.67 -17.05 19.91
N VAL A 29 -8.28 -16.75 18.74
CA VAL A 29 -8.82 -15.42 18.45
C VAL A 29 -10.00 -15.11 19.37
N GLU A 30 -10.93 -16.03 19.55
CA GLU A 30 -12.09 -15.89 20.44
C GLU A 30 -11.66 -15.63 21.89
N ARG A 31 -10.66 -16.37 22.37
CA ARG A 31 -10.09 -16.17 23.70
C ARG A 31 -9.44 -14.79 23.85
N SER A 32 -8.75 -14.32 22.79
CA SER A 32 -8.14 -12.98 22.78
C SER A 32 -9.19 -11.88 22.81
N VAL A 33 -10.28 -12.03 22.06
CA VAL A 33 -11.41 -11.09 22.05
C VAL A 33 -12.08 -11.01 23.44
N LEU A 34 -12.27 -12.15 24.10
CA LEU A 34 -12.83 -12.19 25.46
C LEU A 34 -11.94 -11.42 26.45
N LEU A 35 -10.62 -11.71 26.45
CA LEU A 35 -9.65 -11.05 27.33
C LEU A 35 -9.58 -9.53 27.08
N LEU A 36 -9.65 -9.09 25.82
CA LEU A 36 -9.71 -7.67 25.47
C LEU A 36 -11.00 -7.01 25.99
N GLY A 37 -12.11 -7.71 25.96
CA GLY A 37 -13.38 -7.27 26.54
C GLY A 37 -13.28 -7.06 28.05
N GLU A 38 -12.71 -8.02 28.77
CA GLU A 38 -12.48 -7.92 30.22
C GLU A 38 -11.52 -6.77 30.57
N TYR A 39 -10.41 -6.65 29.81
CA TYR A 39 -9.45 -5.57 30.00
C TYR A 39 -10.08 -4.18 29.78
N ARG A 40 -10.91 -4.03 28.74
CA ARG A 40 -11.67 -2.82 28.49
C ARG A 40 -12.62 -2.49 29.64
N ALA A 41 -13.35 -3.47 30.14
CA ALA A 41 -14.26 -3.28 31.26
C ALA A 41 -13.53 -2.88 32.55
N ALA A 42 -12.37 -3.51 32.82
CA ALA A 42 -11.51 -3.17 33.94
C ALA A 42 -10.96 -1.75 33.87
N LEU A 43 -10.52 -1.31 32.67
CA LEU A 43 -10.06 0.07 32.44
C LEU A 43 -11.18 1.10 32.65
N VAL A 44 -12.38 0.85 32.10
CA VAL A 44 -13.53 1.73 32.31
C VAL A 44 -13.89 1.83 33.78
N THR A 45 -13.94 0.71 34.50
CA THR A 45 -14.21 0.65 35.93
C THR A 45 -13.16 1.41 36.73
N ALA A 46 -11.87 1.23 36.40
CA ALA A 46 -10.78 1.92 37.07
C ALA A 46 -10.79 3.45 36.80
N ALA A 47 -11.21 3.86 35.60
CA ALA A 47 -11.39 5.27 35.27
C ALA A 47 -12.55 5.91 36.02
N VAL A 48 -13.73 5.25 36.02
CA VAL A 48 -14.95 5.75 36.68
C VAL A 48 -14.82 5.77 38.20
N THR A 49 -14.12 4.79 38.79
CA THR A 49 -13.88 4.72 40.24
C THR A 49 -12.72 5.60 40.71
N GLY A 50 -12.08 6.37 39.83
CA GLY A 50 -10.99 7.28 40.17
C GLY A 50 -9.66 6.59 40.48
N LYS A 51 -9.55 5.27 40.34
CA LYS A 51 -8.29 4.51 40.57
C LYS A 51 -7.18 4.86 39.56
N ILE A 52 -7.55 5.42 38.38
CA ILE A 52 -6.58 5.92 37.38
C ILE A 52 -6.18 7.38 37.64
N LYS A 53 -6.77 8.07 38.63
CA LYS A 53 -6.47 9.48 38.90
C LYS A 53 -5.00 9.72 39.21
N ALA A 54 -4.31 8.76 39.81
CA ALA A 54 -2.87 8.83 40.10
C ALA A 54 -1.99 8.86 38.85
N LEU A 55 -2.46 8.24 37.74
CA LEU A 55 -1.73 8.24 36.47
C LEU A 55 -1.94 9.53 35.66
N LEU A 56 -3.00 10.29 35.93
CA LEU A 56 -3.30 11.55 35.23
C LEU A 56 -2.72 12.79 35.93
N THR A 57 -2.36 12.70 37.25
CA THR A 57 -1.89 13.86 38.04
C THR A 57 -0.39 13.91 38.22
N GLU A 58 0.37 12.86 37.99
CA GLU A 58 1.83 12.86 38.13
C GLU A 58 2.60 12.73 36.79
N ALA A 59 1.91 12.54 35.70
CA ALA A 59 2.52 12.77 34.39
C ALA A 59 2.51 14.28 34.14
N THR A 60 3.54 15.01 34.61
CA THR A 60 3.99 16.17 33.82
C THR A 60 4.02 15.69 32.39
N PRO A 61 3.29 16.31 31.43
CA PRO A 61 3.33 15.87 30.06
C PRO A 61 4.80 15.93 29.65
N LYS A 62 5.46 14.76 29.56
CA LYS A 62 6.68 14.67 28.75
C LYS A 62 6.30 15.40 27.47
N PRO A 63 7.05 16.43 27.03
CA PRO A 63 6.69 17.19 25.87
C PRO A 63 6.36 16.15 24.81
N ALA A 64 5.12 16.16 24.33
CA ALA A 64 4.62 15.18 23.37
C ALA A 64 5.70 15.12 22.30
N LYS A 65 6.35 13.96 22.13
CA LYS A 65 7.35 13.79 21.06
C LYS A 65 6.62 14.29 19.83
N LYS A 66 7.05 15.44 19.27
CA LYS A 66 6.40 16.04 18.11
C LYS A 66 6.21 14.90 17.11
N GLU A 67 4.97 14.59 16.84
CA GLU A 67 4.65 13.51 15.93
C GLU A 67 5.36 13.79 14.61
N VAL A 68 6.10 12.80 14.12
CA VAL A 68 6.91 12.99 12.92
C VAL A 68 5.95 13.21 11.75
N PRO A 69 6.07 14.32 11.01
CA PRO A 69 5.13 14.61 9.92
C PRO A 69 5.05 13.46 8.90
N ALA A 70 3.84 13.13 8.46
CA ALA A 70 3.60 12.11 7.44
C ALA A 70 4.43 12.36 6.17
N ALA A 71 4.61 13.63 5.77
CA ALA A 71 5.44 14.01 4.64
C ALA A 71 6.92 13.59 4.82
N PHE A 72 7.46 13.65 6.03
CA PHE A 72 8.82 13.20 6.31
C PHE A 72 8.92 11.67 6.25
N LYS A 73 8.01 10.95 6.90
CA LYS A 73 7.97 9.47 6.82
C LYS A 73 7.85 8.99 5.37
N ARG A 74 6.99 9.64 4.59
CA ARG A 74 6.84 9.35 3.15
C ARG A 74 8.14 9.58 2.38
N SER A 75 8.88 10.61 2.71
CA SER A 75 10.18 10.89 2.09
C SER A 75 11.23 9.85 2.43
N VAL A 76 11.19 9.29 3.64
CA VAL A 76 12.04 8.17 4.06
C VAL A 76 11.72 6.91 3.24
N LEU A 77 10.44 6.55 3.09
CA LEU A 77 10.01 5.43 2.26
C LEU A 77 10.43 5.66 0.79
N ALA A 78 10.24 6.88 0.29
CA ALA A 78 10.62 7.25 -1.06
C ALA A 78 12.13 7.17 -1.29
N ALA A 79 12.95 7.61 -0.34
CA ALA A 79 14.41 7.49 -0.41
C ALA A 79 14.83 6.02 -0.47
N TYR A 80 14.22 5.16 0.34
CA TYR A 80 14.47 3.72 0.31
C TYR A 80 14.16 3.10 -1.06
N ILE A 81 12.98 3.37 -1.62
CA ILE A 81 12.59 2.87 -2.94
C ILE A 81 13.54 3.39 -4.03
N ALA A 82 13.90 4.68 -3.97
CA ALA A 82 14.79 5.28 -4.96
C ALA A 82 16.22 4.76 -4.85
N ASP A 83 16.74 4.52 -3.65
CA ASP A 83 18.09 3.92 -3.46
C ASP A 83 18.15 2.50 -4.05
N MET A 84 17.10 1.70 -3.85
CA MET A 84 17.01 0.35 -4.40
C MET A 84 16.94 0.32 -5.93
N LEU A 85 16.39 1.36 -6.57
CA LEU A 85 15.98 1.31 -7.97
C LEU A 85 16.60 2.36 -8.89
N CYS A 86 17.38 3.32 -8.38
CA CYS A 86 17.94 4.41 -9.19
C CYS A 86 18.83 3.93 -10.35
N ASP A 87 19.45 2.76 -10.22
CA ASP A 87 20.26 2.15 -11.27
C ASP A 87 19.45 1.41 -12.35
N GLN A 88 18.13 1.30 -12.18
CA GLN A 88 17.26 0.63 -13.13
C GLN A 88 16.88 1.58 -14.29
N PRO A 89 17.14 1.22 -15.56
CA PRO A 89 16.89 2.09 -16.71
C PRO A 89 15.40 2.52 -16.86
N THR A 90 14.47 1.71 -16.33
CA THR A 90 13.04 1.99 -16.40
C THR A 90 12.50 2.76 -15.19
N PHE A 91 13.37 3.12 -14.24
CA PHE A 91 12.97 3.82 -13.02
C PHE A 91 12.88 5.33 -13.25
N GLY A 92 11.71 5.77 -13.67
CA GLY A 92 11.37 7.17 -13.81
C GLY A 92 10.22 7.58 -12.88
N ARG A 93 9.81 8.84 -12.97
CA ARG A 93 8.80 9.43 -12.07
C ARG A 93 7.48 8.65 -12.03
N VAL A 94 7.01 8.15 -13.16
CA VAL A 94 5.76 7.39 -13.22
C VAL A 94 5.91 6.09 -12.44
N LYS A 95 6.94 5.30 -12.75
CA LYS A 95 7.18 4.03 -12.05
C LYS A 95 7.42 4.25 -10.56
N PHE A 96 8.19 5.27 -10.19
CA PHE A 96 8.42 5.63 -8.80
C PHE A 96 7.12 5.85 -8.03
N GLN A 97 6.21 6.63 -8.60
CA GLN A 97 4.93 6.87 -7.94
C GLN A 97 4.04 5.62 -7.86
N LYS A 98 4.09 4.72 -8.85
CA LYS A 98 3.35 3.46 -8.78
C LYS A 98 3.88 2.57 -7.66
N LEU A 99 5.19 2.55 -7.47
CA LEU A 99 5.82 1.83 -6.36
C LEU A 99 5.40 2.42 -5.01
N LEU A 100 5.46 3.74 -4.84
CA LEU A 100 4.97 4.41 -3.63
C LEU A 100 3.50 4.04 -3.35
N HIS A 101 2.63 4.22 -4.33
CA HIS A 101 1.21 3.87 -4.20
C HIS A 101 1.00 2.41 -3.80
N MET A 102 1.71 1.48 -4.44
CA MET A 102 1.56 0.06 -4.13
C MET A 102 2.12 -0.31 -2.76
N CYS A 103 3.26 0.28 -2.36
CA CYS A 103 3.79 0.09 -1.01
C CYS A 103 2.83 0.61 0.05
N GLU A 104 2.30 1.83 -0.13
CA GLU A 104 1.34 2.44 0.80
C GLU A 104 0.07 1.61 0.93
N ALA A 105 -0.54 1.25 -0.21
CA ALA A 105 -1.85 0.64 -0.25
C ALA A 105 -1.82 -0.87 0.08
N HIS A 106 -0.86 -1.62 -0.48
CA HIS A 106 -0.79 -3.06 -0.25
C HIS A 106 -0.26 -3.41 1.14
N LEU A 107 0.71 -2.66 1.65
CA LEU A 107 1.28 -2.86 2.99
C LEU A 107 0.56 -2.05 4.08
N GLU A 108 -0.54 -1.38 3.72
CA GLU A 108 -1.41 -0.62 4.63
C GLU A 108 -0.64 0.41 5.48
N ILE A 109 0.29 1.14 4.85
CA ILE A 109 1.08 2.16 5.52
C ILE A 109 0.27 3.48 5.56
N GLN A 110 -0.78 3.51 6.39
CA GLN A 110 -1.73 4.63 6.46
C GLN A 110 -1.06 5.96 6.81
N GLU A 111 0.01 5.92 7.61
CA GLU A 111 0.75 7.11 8.06
C GLU A 111 1.46 7.87 6.93
N VAL A 112 1.55 7.28 5.72
CA VAL A 112 2.18 7.93 4.56
C VAL A 112 1.26 7.99 3.34
N ALA A 113 0.00 7.58 3.49
CA ALA A 113 -0.95 7.50 2.41
C ALA A 113 -1.07 8.82 1.62
N GLY A 114 -1.03 8.70 0.30
CA GLY A 114 -1.21 9.81 -0.64
C GLY A 114 -2.67 10.06 -0.97
N ASN A 115 -2.94 11.22 -1.59
CA ASN A 115 -4.27 11.60 -2.07
C ASN A 115 -4.35 11.39 -3.58
N TYR A 116 -4.51 10.13 -3.98
CA TYR A 116 -4.42 9.74 -5.37
C TYR A 116 -5.65 10.13 -6.19
N ARG A 117 -5.41 10.56 -7.42
CA ARG A 117 -6.44 10.88 -8.41
C ARG A 117 -6.36 9.91 -9.57
N ARG A 118 -7.49 9.70 -10.26
CA ARG A 118 -7.57 8.95 -11.50
C ARG A 118 -6.96 9.78 -12.62
N ASP A 119 -5.70 9.53 -12.97
CA ASP A 119 -4.95 10.25 -14.00
C ASP A 119 -4.62 9.34 -15.20
N ALA A 120 -4.14 9.94 -16.29
CA ALA A 120 -3.75 9.21 -17.51
C ALA A 120 -2.68 8.14 -17.25
N ALA A 121 -1.77 8.40 -16.32
CA ALA A 121 -0.77 7.44 -15.89
C ALA A 121 -1.23 6.55 -14.71
N GLY A 122 -2.53 6.39 -14.46
CA GLY A 122 -3.08 5.62 -13.33
C GLY A 122 -3.18 6.45 -12.05
N PRO A 123 -3.23 5.82 -10.84
CA PRO A 123 -3.33 6.57 -9.59
C PRO A 123 -2.13 7.52 -9.45
N PHE A 124 -2.41 8.82 -9.32
CA PHE A 124 -1.38 9.86 -9.32
C PHE A 124 -1.68 10.98 -8.32
N ASP A 125 -0.67 11.35 -7.51
CA ASP A 125 -0.70 12.51 -6.62
C ASP A 125 0.47 13.45 -6.94
N THR A 126 0.16 14.50 -7.69
CA THR A 126 1.16 15.49 -8.14
C THR A 126 1.74 16.27 -6.95
N GLN A 127 0.93 16.61 -5.95
CA GLN A 127 1.36 17.38 -4.79
C GLN A 127 2.28 16.56 -3.91
N MET A 128 1.92 15.31 -3.66
CA MET A 128 2.76 14.37 -2.94
C MET A 128 4.12 14.21 -3.61
N MET A 129 4.17 13.98 -4.93
CA MET A 129 5.43 13.80 -5.64
C MET A 129 6.32 15.04 -5.61
N ARG A 130 5.74 16.25 -5.66
CA ARG A 130 6.51 17.49 -5.47
C ARG A 130 7.10 17.58 -4.06
N SER A 131 6.31 17.24 -3.05
CA SER A 131 6.75 17.21 -1.65
C SER A 131 7.86 16.20 -1.45
N VAL A 132 7.71 14.98 -1.97
CA VAL A 132 8.72 13.91 -1.90
C VAL A 132 10.02 14.37 -2.56
N HIS A 133 9.99 14.86 -3.80
CA HIS A 133 11.19 15.33 -4.50
C HIS A 133 11.90 16.43 -3.70
N SER A 134 11.16 17.45 -3.25
CA SER A 134 11.73 18.54 -2.46
C SER A 134 12.37 18.05 -1.15
N GLN A 135 11.76 17.09 -0.48
CA GLN A 135 12.26 16.57 0.79
C GLN A 135 13.50 15.68 0.61
N ILE A 136 13.48 14.70 -0.31
CA ILE A 136 14.62 13.80 -0.54
C ILE A 136 15.85 14.56 -1.03
N GLU A 137 15.64 15.59 -1.87
CA GLU A 137 16.68 16.48 -2.37
C GLU A 137 17.26 17.37 -1.25
N LYS A 138 16.37 18.04 -0.47
CA LYS A 138 16.76 18.88 0.67
C LYS A 138 17.56 18.11 1.72
N GLN A 139 17.23 16.85 1.95
CA GLN A 139 17.96 15.98 2.87
C GLN A 139 19.32 15.51 2.28
N GLY A 140 19.52 15.65 0.98
CA GLY A 140 20.70 15.14 0.29
C GLY A 140 20.73 13.63 0.16
N TRP A 141 19.58 12.97 0.26
CA TRP A 141 19.48 11.51 0.16
C TRP A 141 19.44 11.04 -1.29
N ILE A 142 18.55 11.60 -2.09
CA ILE A 142 18.35 11.29 -3.50
C ILE A 142 18.21 12.60 -4.25
N ALA A 143 18.87 12.70 -5.41
CA ALA A 143 18.78 13.83 -6.32
C ALA A 143 17.83 13.50 -7.48
N PRO A 144 16.61 14.09 -7.53
CA PRO A 144 15.72 13.99 -8.68
C PRO A 144 16.32 14.84 -9.84
N VAL A 145 16.62 14.20 -10.96
CA VAL A 145 17.20 14.87 -12.14
C VAL A 145 16.17 14.87 -13.26
N LYS A 146 15.82 16.06 -13.76
CA LYS A 146 14.93 16.22 -14.92
C LYS A 146 15.75 16.28 -16.19
N GLY A 147 15.66 15.25 -17.02
CA GLY A 147 16.25 15.21 -18.36
C GLY A 147 15.22 15.34 -19.47
N ASP A 148 15.67 15.27 -20.73
CA ASP A 148 14.80 15.38 -21.91
C ASP A 148 13.78 14.25 -22.03
N MET A 149 14.15 13.05 -21.59
CA MET A 149 13.26 11.87 -21.58
C MET A 149 12.47 11.69 -20.28
N GLY A 150 12.50 12.66 -19.37
CA GLY A 150 11.76 12.61 -18.10
C GLY A 150 12.65 12.69 -16.88
N TRP A 151 12.15 12.18 -15.76
CA TRP A 151 12.85 12.21 -14.49
C TRP A 151 13.68 10.94 -14.29
N THR A 152 14.91 11.12 -13.81
CA THR A 152 15.80 10.08 -13.28
C THR A 152 16.16 10.41 -11.83
N TYR A 153 16.82 9.50 -11.15
CA TYR A 153 17.17 9.66 -9.74
C TYR A 153 18.62 9.21 -9.54
N ALA A 154 19.39 9.98 -8.79
CA ALA A 154 20.76 9.65 -8.42
C ALA A 154 20.91 9.64 -6.90
N ARG A 155 21.82 8.83 -6.39
CA ARG A 155 22.19 8.84 -4.98
C ARG A 155 22.81 10.17 -4.60
N GLY A 156 22.34 10.76 -3.51
CA GLY A 156 22.88 12.00 -2.98
C GLY A 156 24.06 11.75 -2.01
N GLU A 157 24.74 12.84 -1.66
CA GLU A 157 25.93 12.76 -0.78
C GLU A 157 25.63 12.28 0.64
N LYS A 158 24.39 12.46 1.10
CA LYS A 158 23.93 12.07 2.44
C LYS A 158 22.99 10.86 2.41
N LEU A 159 23.17 9.97 1.44
CA LEU A 159 22.30 8.83 1.20
C LEU A 159 22.03 8.03 2.47
N ASP A 160 23.04 7.72 3.27
CA ASP A 160 22.90 6.89 4.47
C ASP A 160 22.01 7.52 5.55
N GLY A 161 21.77 8.83 5.48
CA GLY A 161 21.01 9.56 6.47
C GLY A 161 19.52 9.16 6.57
N TYR A 162 18.94 8.48 5.57
CA TYR A 162 17.56 7.99 5.68
C TYR A 162 17.45 6.64 6.40
N ARG A 163 18.51 5.84 6.47
CA ARG A 163 18.47 4.41 6.89
C ARG A 163 17.98 4.23 8.33
N ASP A 164 18.53 4.99 9.28
CA ASP A 164 18.08 4.95 10.69
C ASP A 164 16.60 5.34 10.82
N HIS A 165 16.15 6.28 9.98
CA HIS A 165 14.74 6.67 9.94
C HIS A 165 13.87 5.56 9.33
N PHE A 166 14.37 4.90 8.27
CA PHE A 166 13.67 3.78 7.64
C PHE A 166 13.49 2.62 8.61
N ASP A 167 14.55 2.19 9.26
CA ASP A 167 14.48 1.09 10.24
C ASP A 167 13.53 1.41 11.40
N ARG A 168 13.49 2.67 11.84
CA ARG A 168 12.58 3.12 12.90
C ARG A 168 11.12 3.12 12.49
N TYR A 169 10.79 3.49 11.24
CA TYR A 169 9.40 3.68 10.80
C TYR A 169 8.86 2.47 10.03
N PHE A 170 9.72 1.76 9.34
CA PHE A 170 9.34 0.72 8.39
C PHE A 170 10.13 -0.59 8.55
N GLY A 171 11.02 -0.70 9.53
CA GLY A 171 11.87 -1.87 9.72
C GLY A 171 11.08 -3.17 9.84
N GLU A 172 9.95 -3.16 10.55
CA GLU A 172 9.06 -4.33 10.66
C GLU A 172 8.39 -4.74 9.32
N ARG A 173 8.32 -3.81 8.37
CA ARG A 173 7.73 -4.03 7.04
C ARG A 173 8.78 -4.20 5.94
N LYS A 174 10.07 -4.22 6.30
CA LYS A 174 11.19 -4.20 5.34
C LYS A 174 11.13 -5.39 4.38
N GLU A 175 10.99 -6.60 4.90
CA GLU A 175 10.92 -7.83 4.09
C GLU A 175 9.74 -7.76 3.11
N ALA A 176 8.55 -7.42 3.57
CA ALA A 176 7.37 -7.28 2.71
C ALA A 176 7.50 -6.16 1.67
N LEU A 177 8.22 -5.07 2.00
CA LEU A 177 8.57 -4.01 1.04
C LEU A 177 9.52 -4.53 -0.04
N GLU A 178 10.57 -5.27 0.36
CA GLU A 178 11.55 -5.84 -0.56
C GLU A 178 10.90 -6.87 -1.50
N ASP A 179 10.04 -7.73 -0.99
CA ASP A 179 9.27 -8.70 -1.78
C ASP A 179 8.37 -8.01 -2.82
N LEU A 180 7.64 -6.98 -2.41
CA LEU A 180 6.80 -6.21 -3.32
C LEU A 180 7.63 -5.49 -4.38
N LEU A 181 8.75 -4.86 -4.00
CA LEU A 181 9.66 -4.20 -4.92
C LEU A 181 10.27 -5.20 -5.92
N ALA A 182 10.67 -6.39 -5.47
CA ALA A 182 11.21 -7.44 -6.34
C ALA A 182 10.23 -7.88 -7.42
N LEU A 183 8.92 -7.93 -7.11
CA LEU A 183 7.87 -8.28 -8.08
C LEU A 183 7.67 -7.19 -9.15
N ILE A 184 7.85 -5.91 -8.80
CA ILE A 184 7.52 -4.79 -9.69
C ILE A 184 8.75 -4.25 -10.43
N THR A 185 9.93 -4.39 -9.85
CA THR A 185 11.21 -3.91 -10.44
C THR A 185 11.42 -4.35 -11.89
N PRO A 186 11.21 -5.62 -12.29
CA PRO A 186 11.40 -6.04 -13.67
C PRO A 186 10.37 -5.49 -14.65
N MET A 187 9.26 -4.94 -14.17
CA MET A 187 8.19 -4.43 -15.02
C MET A 187 8.63 -3.18 -15.80
N LYS A 188 8.21 -3.08 -17.05
CA LYS A 188 8.25 -1.81 -17.80
C LYS A 188 7.27 -0.80 -17.15
N THR A 189 7.50 0.49 -17.36
CA THR A 189 6.65 1.57 -16.81
C THR A 189 5.17 1.36 -17.07
N GLN A 190 4.79 0.97 -18.29
CA GLN A 190 3.39 0.70 -18.64
C GLN A 190 2.81 -0.51 -17.89
N GLN A 191 3.59 -1.56 -17.66
CA GLN A 191 3.13 -2.72 -16.87
C GLN A 191 2.87 -2.33 -15.42
N ALA A 192 3.79 -1.60 -14.80
CA ALA A 192 3.62 -1.09 -13.43
C ALA A 192 2.40 -0.14 -13.34
N GLU A 193 2.15 0.67 -14.38
CA GLU A 193 0.96 1.52 -14.48
C GLU A 193 -0.33 0.68 -14.52
N ILE A 194 -0.39 -0.34 -15.38
CA ILE A 194 -1.56 -1.22 -15.52
C ILE A 194 -1.85 -1.93 -14.19
N VAL A 195 -0.85 -2.56 -13.61
CA VAL A 195 -0.98 -3.29 -12.34
C VAL A 195 -1.42 -2.36 -11.19
N SER A 196 -0.85 -1.15 -11.10
CA SER A 196 -1.23 -0.17 -10.08
C SER A 196 -2.64 0.40 -10.30
N THR A 197 -3.05 0.60 -11.57
CA THR A 197 -4.40 1.08 -11.92
C THR A 197 -5.45 0.03 -11.61
N ALA A 198 -5.21 -1.23 -11.98
CA ALA A 198 -6.10 -2.35 -11.68
C ALA A 198 -6.29 -2.53 -10.16
N PHE A 199 -5.22 -2.39 -9.38
CA PHE A 199 -5.33 -2.40 -7.91
C PHE A 199 -6.23 -1.29 -7.39
N ALA A 200 -5.99 -0.06 -7.81
CA ALA A 200 -6.73 1.09 -7.32
C ALA A 200 -8.21 1.00 -7.68
N ALA A 201 -8.54 0.59 -8.91
CA ALA A 201 -9.92 0.42 -9.34
C ALA A 201 -10.63 -0.70 -8.58
N TRP A 202 -9.97 -1.83 -8.40
CA TRP A 202 -10.50 -2.93 -7.59
C TRP A 202 -10.73 -2.50 -6.13
N ASN A 203 -9.74 -1.84 -5.52
CA ASN A 203 -9.85 -1.34 -4.15
C ASN A 203 -10.97 -0.31 -3.99
N ASP A 204 -11.16 0.57 -4.97
CA ASP A 204 -12.25 1.55 -4.97
C ASP A 204 -13.63 0.87 -4.91
N LEU A 205 -13.84 -0.21 -5.70
CA LEU A 205 -15.10 -0.96 -5.69
C LEU A 205 -15.32 -1.70 -4.36
N LEU A 206 -14.26 -2.24 -3.76
CA LEU A 206 -14.34 -2.84 -2.42
C LEU A 206 -14.69 -1.81 -1.35
N LEU A 207 -14.13 -0.60 -1.43
CA LEU A 207 -14.46 0.51 -0.53
C LEU A 207 -15.93 0.96 -0.66
N GLU A 208 -16.53 0.77 -1.84
CA GLU A 208 -17.97 0.98 -2.08
C GLU A 208 -18.86 -0.18 -1.53
N GLY A 209 -18.26 -1.19 -0.90
CA GLY A 209 -18.96 -2.37 -0.37
C GLY A 209 -19.36 -3.39 -1.44
N LYS A 210 -18.78 -3.31 -2.63
CA LYS A 210 -19.06 -4.23 -3.74
C LYS A 210 -18.16 -5.48 -3.67
N THR A 211 -18.63 -6.56 -4.30
CA THR A 211 -17.81 -7.75 -4.61
C THR A 211 -17.62 -7.78 -6.14
N PRO A 212 -16.64 -7.03 -6.68
CA PRO A 212 -16.57 -6.81 -8.11
C PRO A 212 -16.09 -8.05 -8.87
N SER A 213 -16.68 -8.29 -10.04
CA SER A 213 -16.12 -9.15 -11.09
C SER A 213 -14.96 -8.46 -11.82
N ASP A 214 -14.23 -9.19 -12.63
CA ASP A 214 -13.18 -8.59 -13.48
C ASP A 214 -13.76 -7.59 -14.46
N ASP A 215 -14.92 -7.88 -15.01
CA ASP A 215 -15.64 -6.98 -15.93
C ASP A 215 -16.01 -5.66 -15.23
N ASP A 216 -16.49 -5.69 -13.98
CA ASP A 216 -16.78 -4.49 -13.20
C ASP A 216 -15.53 -3.62 -13.00
N ILE A 217 -14.39 -4.25 -12.73
CA ILE A 217 -13.13 -3.55 -12.52
C ILE A 217 -12.64 -2.93 -13.84
N VAL A 218 -12.67 -3.70 -14.92
CA VAL A 218 -12.25 -3.26 -16.25
C VAL A 218 -13.15 -2.13 -16.77
N ASP A 219 -14.45 -2.24 -16.57
CA ASP A 219 -15.43 -1.21 -16.91
C ASP A 219 -15.16 0.09 -16.16
N LEU A 220 -14.91 0.02 -14.85
CA LEU A 220 -14.54 1.19 -14.05
C LEU A 220 -13.27 1.86 -14.61
N ILE A 221 -12.25 1.07 -14.96
CA ILE A 221 -11.00 1.61 -15.49
C ILE A 221 -11.23 2.28 -16.84
N ARG A 222 -11.95 1.64 -17.75
CA ARG A 222 -12.11 2.12 -19.12
C ARG A 222 -13.08 3.30 -19.24
N ASN A 223 -14.10 3.33 -18.39
CA ASN A 223 -15.17 4.33 -18.50
C ASN A 223 -15.01 5.50 -17.54
N ASP A 224 -14.31 5.34 -16.42
CA ASP A 224 -14.32 6.31 -15.33
C ASP A 224 -12.93 6.89 -14.97
N TRP A 225 -11.87 6.45 -15.67
CA TRP A 225 -10.52 7.01 -15.47
C TRP A 225 -10.21 8.10 -16.51
N THR A 226 -9.55 7.74 -17.58
CA THR A 226 -9.21 8.65 -18.67
C THR A 226 -9.32 7.94 -19.99
N GLU A 227 -9.53 8.68 -21.05
CA GLU A 227 -9.68 8.14 -22.41
C GLU A 227 -8.48 7.27 -22.83
N SER A 228 -7.26 7.59 -22.36
CA SER A 228 -6.06 6.79 -22.63
C SER A 228 -6.14 5.36 -22.11
N LYS A 229 -7.02 5.05 -21.14
CA LYS A 229 -7.21 3.69 -20.63
C LYS A 229 -7.96 2.80 -21.59
N LYS A 230 -8.81 3.37 -22.43
CA LYS A 230 -9.53 2.64 -23.49
C LYS A 230 -8.61 2.09 -24.57
N ALA A 231 -7.45 2.71 -24.78
CA ALA A 231 -6.43 2.23 -25.71
C ALA A 231 -5.72 0.95 -25.27
N ILE A 232 -5.86 0.57 -23.99
CA ILE A 232 -5.33 -0.68 -23.43
C ILE A 232 -6.42 -1.75 -23.57
N SER A 233 -6.09 -2.89 -24.18
CA SER A 233 -7.04 -3.99 -24.39
C SER A 233 -7.53 -4.57 -23.05
N GLU A 234 -8.74 -5.11 -23.05
CA GLU A 234 -9.36 -5.77 -21.90
C GLU A 234 -8.51 -6.94 -21.42
N ASP A 235 -7.98 -7.77 -22.33
CA ASP A 235 -7.09 -8.89 -22.01
C ASP A 235 -5.89 -8.48 -21.15
N ARG A 236 -5.35 -7.29 -21.40
CA ARG A 236 -4.22 -6.77 -20.59
C ARG A 236 -4.65 -6.37 -19.18
N TRP A 237 -5.87 -5.88 -19.02
CA TRP A 237 -6.44 -5.60 -17.70
C TRP A 237 -6.72 -6.89 -16.94
N CYS A 238 -7.37 -7.86 -17.57
CA CYS A 238 -7.64 -9.18 -16.99
C CYS A 238 -6.34 -9.89 -16.60
N SER A 239 -5.33 -9.89 -17.47
CA SER A 239 -4.01 -10.46 -17.15
C SER A 239 -3.34 -9.79 -15.94
N ALA A 240 -3.54 -8.49 -15.75
CA ALA A 240 -3.03 -7.79 -14.58
C ALA A 240 -3.79 -8.19 -13.30
N LEU A 241 -5.09 -8.40 -13.37
CA LEU A 241 -5.90 -8.88 -12.25
C LEU A 241 -5.51 -10.30 -11.84
N ASP A 242 -5.33 -11.20 -12.81
CA ASP A 242 -4.88 -12.57 -12.58
C ASP A 242 -3.49 -12.60 -11.95
N TRP A 243 -2.55 -11.85 -12.51
CA TRP A 243 -1.21 -11.71 -11.95
C TRP A 243 -1.25 -11.24 -10.49
N ARG A 244 -2.12 -10.29 -10.17
CA ARG A 244 -2.25 -9.81 -8.79
C ARG A 244 -2.79 -10.89 -7.83
N ARG A 245 -3.75 -11.70 -8.28
CA ARG A 245 -4.26 -12.83 -7.50
C ARG A 245 -3.17 -13.86 -7.26
N GLU A 246 -2.47 -14.27 -8.33
CA GLU A 246 -1.37 -15.23 -8.25
C GLU A 246 -0.24 -14.80 -7.30
N LYS A 247 0.04 -13.50 -7.23
CA LYS A 247 1.09 -12.94 -6.35
C LYS A 247 0.58 -12.54 -4.96
N GLY A 248 -0.67 -12.81 -4.62
CA GLY A 248 -1.24 -12.44 -3.33
C GLY A 248 -1.38 -10.91 -3.13
N LEU A 249 -1.44 -10.16 -4.23
CA LEU A 249 -1.52 -8.69 -4.21
C LEU A 249 -2.94 -8.16 -4.41
N ALA A 250 -3.97 -8.95 -4.09
CA ALA A 250 -5.37 -8.49 -4.15
C ALA A 250 -5.62 -7.40 -3.09
N PRO A 251 -6.37 -6.34 -3.42
CA PRO A 251 -6.74 -5.31 -2.45
C PRO A 251 -7.76 -5.85 -1.44
N ARG A 252 -7.86 -5.17 -0.30
CA ARG A 252 -8.75 -5.52 0.81
C ARG A 252 -9.83 -4.48 1.10
N GLY A 253 -9.99 -3.47 0.26
CA GLY A 253 -10.95 -2.39 0.50
C GLY A 253 -10.52 -1.48 1.66
N LEU A 254 -9.23 -1.14 1.72
CA LEU A 254 -8.66 -0.31 2.77
C LEU A 254 -8.07 0.98 2.21
N GLY A 255 -7.97 2.01 3.06
CA GLY A 255 -7.45 3.32 2.69
C GLY A 255 -8.51 4.27 2.13
N GLU A 256 -8.10 5.21 1.29
CA GLU A 256 -8.98 6.20 0.69
C GLU A 256 -9.30 5.86 -0.78
N HIS A 257 -10.53 6.19 -1.18
CA HIS A 257 -10.97 6.09 -2.56
C HIS A 257 -10.17 7.02 -3.47
N THR A 258 -9.84 6.58 -4.69
CA THR A 258 -9.18 7.46 -5.66
C THR A 258 -10.14 8.54 -6.14
N LYS A 259 -9.67 9.80 -6.21
CA LYS A 259 -10.51 10.94 -6.61
C LYS A 259 -10.59 11.06 -8.13
N ARG A 260 -11.79 11.29 -8.64
CA ARG A 260 -11.97 11.66 -10.04
C ARG A 260 -11.24 12.98 -10.33
N LYS A 261 -10.63 13.11 -11.49
CA LYS A 261 -10.08 14.37 -11.95
C LYS A 261 -11.25 15.35 -12.12
N ALA A 262 -11.20 16.52 -11.45
CA ALA A 262 -12.22 17.54 -11.69
C ALA A 262 -12.27 17.84 -13.18
N ALA A 263 -13.46 17.81 -13.78
CA ALA A 263 -13.65 18.24 -15.15
C ALA A 263 -13.05 19.65 -15.30
N GLN A 264 -12.11 19.82 -16.22
CA GLN A 264 -11.67 21.16 -16.57
C GLN A 264 -12.93 21.94 -17.00
N ARG A 265 -13.38 22.88 -16.17
CA ARG A 265 -14.39 23.85 -16.61
C ARG A 265 -13.78 24.52 -17.82
N GLY A 266 -14.34 24.22 -19.00
CA GLY A 266 -13.98 24.89 -20.26
C GLY A 266 -14.15 26.37 -20.03
N GLY A 267 -13.05 27.10 -20.02
CA GLY A 267 -13.07 28.55 -20.19
C GLY A 267 -13.43 28.81 -21.65
N HIS A 268 -14.57 29.36 -21.86
CA HIS A 268 -14.92 30.08 -23.11
C HIS A 268 -14.25 31.43 -23.08
#